data_1d65cd5c1b3fa94cfe973f65b655bf67
#
_entry.id   1d65cd5c1b3fa94cfe973f65b655bf67
#
_cell.length_a   1.000
_cell.length_b   1.000
_cell.length_c   1.000
_cell.angle_alpha   90.00
_cell.angle_beta   90.00
_cell.angle_gamma   90.00
#
_symmetry.space_group_name_H-M   'P 1'
#
loop_
_entity.id
_entity.type
_entity.pdbx_description
1 polymer ?
#
loop_
_entity_poly.entity_id
_entity_poly.type
_entity_poly.pdbx_seq_one_letter_code
_entity_poly.pdbx_strand_id
1 'polypeptide(L)'
;MDGSITTNKGIALIGKLLAQKGALQITRVAVGDGTPPASPATLNALVHELKNATIESVDNPKNGEAKIVVTVSSIGVTQGFFVKEIGVFAKDTDGKEILYAYAGFSDNPQWIRPEGTAITNVATYDINTIIDRVSEVKVTIDPSSLATKADLTKLDDRISALERKEHVKIYGVRWPKGASASKGERIYDSVGMTAEAGVGSQTVTNDFDKAYPFAGRRRCNGYRDADRTFHVTAYEGEPGYTTNDPAKLVYVETPEFYYFDGIDGDYEVMAVSTYPVPGFEFMPRTYSAAYLVAMEGETDSKKPTSRSGVFSDYNSLNGWATDIKKLGSQDTGMLAVDNYIDGLLMMIEFGTKDTQTVIMGACSLPYDNNHVALAAETGVNRILLTKAQAAGYVVGQTVSLDSNNYYSENVAKNRIITKIEDKSTDQTYIYFDGAAVNIPEGCHIGSRPWVNGAADVVAASSGSTVDNTSGKYPFIYRGKENPYANAWVNVADVLATREGSEGNYKYYMNYLPDPTKYAGGTASSDYVKLSYEMAKDSGYVKELGKDKRYPFIRMTSVVGGSSTTYYADYYWPAQSAVCAVLAGGSLDAGRGYGPRSFYCDGAPSTSYWDRRARLS
;
A
#
# COMPACT_ATOMS: atom_id res chain seq x y z
N MET A 1 -20.07 -27.30 15.33
CA MET A 1 -20.62 -28.31 14.40
C MET A 1 -21.12 -29.44 15.25
N ASP A 2 -22.43 -29.58 15.36
CA ASP A 2 -23.02 -30.79 15.96
C ASP A 2 -22.70 -31.91 14.96
N GLY A 3 -22.01 -32.96 15.37
CA GLY A 3 -21.48 -34.00 14.47
C GLY A 3 -22.52 -34.55 13.50
N SER A 4 -22.09 -35.15 12.39
CA SER A 4 -23.00 -35.82 11.48
C SER A 4 -23.59 -37.06 12.16
N ILE A 5 -24.89 -37.29 11.97
CA ILE A 5 -25.64 -38.42 12.52
C ILE A 5 -26.01 -39.35 11.36
N THR A 6 -25.64 -40.63 11.46
CA THR A 6 -26.14 -41.65 10.53
C THR A 6 -27.60 -41.90 10.81
N THR A 7 -28.46 -41.84 9.80
CA THR A 7 -29.91 -42.05 9.95
C THR A 7 -30.24 -43.51 10.26
N ASN A 8 -31.45 -43.78 10.74
CA ASN A 8 -31.92 -45.17 10.96
C ASN A 8 -31.87 -46.02 9.69
N LYS A 9 -32.14 -45.41 8.51
CA LYS A 9 -31.99 -46.09 7.21
C LYS A 9 -30.51 -46.31 6.86
N GLY A 10 -29.65 -45.35 7.18
CA GLY A 10 -28.22 -45.48 7.01
C GLY A 10 -27.62 -46.62 7.85
N ILE A 11 -28.01 -46.71 9.13
CA ILE A 11 -27.60 -47.82 10.02
C ILE A 11 -28.08 -49.16 9.47
N ALA A 12 -29.37 -49.22 9.05
CA ALA A 12 -29.92 -50.46 8.45
C ALA A 12 -29.16 -50.88 7.17
N LEU A 13 -28.76 -49.90 6.34
CA LEU A 13 -27.98 -50.13 5.13
C LEU A 13 -26.58 -50.70 5.50
N ILE A 14 -25.89 -50.11 6.48
CA ILE A 14 -24.57 -50.63 6.96
C ILE A 14 -24.71 -52.09 7.35
N GLY A 15 -25.71 -52.47 8.13
CA GLY A 15 -25.93 -53.86 8.54
C GLY A 15 -26.13 -54.80 7.36
N LYS A 16 -26.88 -54.40 6.33
CA LYS A 16 -27.06 -55.16 5.09
C LYS A 16 -25.76 -55.31 4.29
N LEU A 17 -25.02 -54.20 4.11
CA LEU A 17 -23.76 -54.18 3.36
C LEU A 17 -22.69 -55.08 4.04
N LEU A 18 -22.61 -55.06 5.37
CA LEU A 18 -21.70 -55.90 6.13
C LEU A 18 -22.00 -57.38 5.90
N ALA A 19 -23.31 -57.79 5.95
CA ALA A 19 -23.73 -59.15 5.70
C ALA A 19 -23.42 -59.61 4.26
N GLN A 20 -23.49 -58.74 3.29
CA GLN A 20 -23.29 -59.02 1.86
C GLN A 20 -21.86 -58.76 1.38
N LYS A 21 -20.94 -58.25 2.24
CA LYS A 21 -19.61 -57.75 1.88
C LYS A 21 -19.69 -56.68 0.76
N GLY A 22 -20.74 -55.89 0.78
CA GLY A 22 -20.99 -54.85 -0.23
C GLY A 22 -20.26 -53.56 0.05
N ALA A 23 -20.16 -52.68 -0.97
CA ALA A 23 -19.60 -51.33 -0.86
C ALA A 23 -20.74 -50.30 -0.60
N LEU A 24 -20.49 -49.29 0.22
CA LEU A 24 -21.38 -48.12 0.38
C LEU A 24 -21.31 -47.23 -0.85
N GLN A 25 -22.42 -47.03 -1.56
CA GLN A 25 -22.49 -46.17 -2.74
C GLN A 25 -23.15 -44.83 -2.39
N ILE A 26 -22.34 -43.78 -2.20
CA ILE A 26 -22.83 -42.41 -2.03
C ILE A 26 -23.22 -41.86 -3.39
N THR A 27 -24.42 -41.31 -3.51
CA THR A 27 -24.98 -40.79 -4.76
C THR A 27 -24.83 -39.28 -4.87
N ARG A 28 -25.08 -38.55 -3.80
CA ARG A 28 -24.98 -37.08 -3.75
C ARG A 28 -24.92 -36.58 -2.31
N VAL A 29 -24.53 -35.32 -2.18
CA VAL A 29 -24.68 -34.54 -0.96
C VAL A 29 -25.51 -33.32 -1.30
N ALA A 30 -26.49 -32.98 -0.45
CA ALA A 30 -27.34 -31.82 -0.64
C ALA A 30 -27.38 -30.94 0.62
N VAL A 31 -27.70 -29.67 0.42
CA VAL A 31 -27.81 -28.66 1.48
C VAL A 31 -29.20 -28.02 1.47
N GLY A 32 -29.63 -27.57 2.64
CA GLY A 32 -30.88 -26.89 2.83
C GLY A 32 -30.87 -25.84 3.93
N ASP A 33 -31.97 -25.09 4.04
CA ASP A 33 -32.17 -24.08 5.08
C ASP A 33 -33.25 -24.50 6.09
N GLY A 34 -33.67 -25.78 6.04
CA GLY A 34 -34.61 -26.36 6.99
C GLY A 34 -34.07 -26.33 8.42
N THR A 35 -34.95 -26.13 9.40
CA THR A 35 -34.55 -26.15 10.82
C THR A 35 -34.29 -27.59 11.25
N PRO A 36 -33.10 -27.93 11.78
CA PRO A 36 -32.77 -29.26 12.24
C PRO A 36 -33.78 -29.75 13.31
N PRO A 37 -34.37 -30.96 13.16
CA PRO A 37 -35.32 -31.47 14.13
C PRO A 37 -34.60 -32.04 15.37
N ALA A 38 -35.36 -32.17 16.48
CA ALA A 38 -34.82 -32.74 17.72
C ALA A 38 -34.38 -34.22 17.59
N SER A 39 -34.85 -34.94 16.58
CA SER A 39 -34.52 -36.35 16.32
C SER A 39 -34.10 -36.57 14.87
N PRO A 40 -32.93 -36.08 14.44
CA PRO A 40 -32.52 -36.14 13.04
C PRO A 40 -32.28 -37.56 12.52
N ALA A 41 -32.00 -38.53 13.37
CA ALA A 41 -31.82 -39.94 12.97
C ALA A 41 -33.06 -40.56 12.29
N THR A 42 -34.26 -40.02 12.50
CA THR A 42 -35.50 -40.51 11.91
C THR A 42 -35.83 -39.92 10.54
N LEU A 43 -35.04 -38.94 10.08
CA LEU A 43 -35.26 -38.29 8.81
C LEU A 43 -35.09 -39.24 7.62
N ASN A 44 -35.91 -39.02 6.59
CA ASN A 44 -35.87 -39.76 5.32
C ASN A 44 -35.45 -38.85 4.16
N ALA A 45 -35.44 -37.54 4.36
CA ALA A 45 -35.04 -36.50 3.43
C ALA A 45 -34.58 -35.28 4.25
N LEU A 46 -33.95 -34.29 3.63
CA LEU A 46 -33.74 -32.98 4.25
C LEU A 46 -35.09 -32.32 4.56
N VAL A 47 -35.13 -31.47 5.58
CA VAL A 47 -36.32 -30.72 5.97
C VAL A 47 -36.74 -29.75 4.86
N HIS A 48 -35.75 -29.05 4.26
CA HIS A 48 -35.98 -28.19 3.11
C HIS A 48 -34.73 -28.17 2.23
N GLU A 49 -34.64 -29.10 1.27
CA GLU A 49 -33.53 -29.22 0.34
C GLU A 49 -33.54 -28.09 -0.69
N LEU A 50 -32.40 -27.42 -0.89
CA LEU A 50 -32.28 -26.29 -1.82
C LEU A 50 -31.31 -26.57 -2.95
N LYS A 51 -30.17 -27.26 -2.68
CA LYS A 51 -29.11 -27.40 -3.66
C LYS A 51 -28.22 -28.62 -3.41
N ASN A 52 -27.73 -29.24 -4.47
CA ASN A 52 -26.67 -30.23 -4.38
C ASN A 52 -25.34 -29.56 -4.10
N ALA A 53 -24.54 -30.13 -3.23
CA ALA A 53 -23.14 -29.78 -3.00
C ALA A 53 -22.23 -30.59 -3.93
N THR A 54 -21.09 -30.04 -4.30
CA THR A 54 -20.05 -30.76 -5.06
C THR A 54 -19.22 -31.58 -4.09
N ILE A 55 -19.05 -32.88 -4.34
CA ILE A 55 -18.17 -33.74 -3.56
C ILE A 55 -16.75 -33.55 -4.10
N GLU A 56 -15.85 -33.03 -3.25
CA GLU A 56 -14.45 -32.77 -3.60
C GLU A 56 -13.57 -34.01 -3.37
N SER A 57 -13.75 -34.66 -2.24
CA SER A 57 -13.02 -35.89 -1.90
C SER A 57 -13.82 -36.76 -0.92
N VAL A 58 -13.49 -38.04 -0.96
CA VAL A 58 -13.88 -39.00 0.08
C VAL A 58 -12.62 -39.75 0.49
N ASP A 59 -12.21 -39.57 1.73
CA ASP A 59 -11.04 -40.27 2.26
C ASP A 59 -11.39 -41.72 2.60
N ASN A 60 -10.44 -42.60 2.31
CA ASN A 60 -10.60 -44.03 2.65
C ASN A 60 -10.79 -44.21 4.15
N PRO A 61 -11.70 -45.15 4.52
CA PRO A 61 -12.09 -45.36 5.90
C PRO A 61 -10.90 -45.74 6.78
N LYS A 62 -10.71 -44.99 7.83
CA LYS A 62 -9.85 -45.33 8.96
C LYS A 62 -10.74 -45.44 10.19
N ASN A 63 -10.62 -46.55 10.92
CA ASN A 63 -11.34 -46.76 12.18
C ASN A 63 -12.91 -46.77 12.06
N GLY A 64 -13.45 -47.10 10.90
CA GLY A 64 -14.91 -47.20 10.71
C GLY A 64 -15.58 -45.86 10.38
N GLU A 65 -14.83 -44.82 10.08
CA GLU A 65 -15.32 -43.49 9.67
C GLU A 65 -14.75 -43.11 8.30
N ALA A 66 -15.55 -42.45 7.47
CA ALA A 66 -15.12 -41.78 6.25
C ALA A 66 -15.34 -40.28 6.34
N LYS A 67 -14.38 -39.52 5.85
CA LYS A 67 -14.47 -38.08 5.71
C LYS A 67 -14.87 -37.72 4.29
N ILE A 68 -15.98 -36.98 4.13
CA ILE A 68 -16.48 -36.47 2.85
C ILE A 68 -16.28 -34.96 2.88
N VAL A 69 -15.49 -34.44 1.95
CA VAL A 69 -15.31 -32.99 1.74
C VAL A 69 -16.22 -32.54 0.62
N VAL A 70 -17.06 -31.53 0.90
CA VAL A 70 -17.99 -30.98 -0.08
C VAL A 70 -17.90 -29.47 -0.16
N THR A 71 -18.21 -28.92 -1.32
CA THR A 71 -18.33 -27.48 -1.53
C THR A 71 -19.71 -27.10 -2.01
N VAL A 72 -20.16 -25.92 -1.54
CA VAL A 72 -21.41 -25.28 -1.96
C VAL A 72 -21.07 -23.93 -2.55
N SER A 73 -21.29 -23.75 -3.83
CA SER A 73 -21.04 -22.48 -4.54
C SER A 73 -22.32 -21.68 -4.74
N SER A 74 -22.17 -20.35 -4.93
CA SER A 74 -23.29 -19.46 -5.31
C SER A 74 -23.77 -19.64 -6.75
N ILE A 75 -23.10 -20.44 -7.58
CA ILE A 75 -23.49 -20.67 -8.97
C ILE A 75 -24.88 -21.34 -9.03
N GLY A 76 -25.82 -20.76 -9.79
CA GLY A 76 -27.20 -21.23 -9.90
C GLY A 76 -28.11 -20.87 -8.70
N VAL A 77 -27.63 -20.08 -7.75
CA VAL A 77 -28.44 -19.61 -6.61
C VAL A 77 -29.13 -18.31 -6.99
N THR A 78 -30.45 -18.35 -7.18
CA THR A 78 -31.27 -17.18 -7.51
C THR A 78 -31.62 -16.33 -6.29
N GLN A 79 -31.79 -16.97 -5.14
CA GLN A 79 -32.05 -16.33 -3.86
C GLN A 79 -31.09 -16.89 -2.81
N GLY A 80 -30.36 -16.01 -2.10
CA GLY A 80 -29.43 -16.43 -1.06
C GLY A 80 -30.13 -17.15 0.10
N PHE A 81 -29.41 -18.07 0.74
CA PHE A 81 -29.92 -18.85 1.85
C PHE A 81 -28.85 -19.21 2.88
N PHE A 82 -29.28 -19.50 4.12
CA PHE A 82 -28.37 -20.04 5.12
C PHE A 82 -28.32 -21.57 5.05
N VAL A 83 -27.12 -22.16 4.99
CA VAL A 83 -26.96 -23.61 5.09
C VAL A 83 -27.17 -24.01 6.54
N LYS A 84 -28.37 -24.57 6.83
CA LYS A 84 -28.76 -25.04 8.16
C LYS A 84 -28.76 -26.57 8.27
N GLU A 85 -28.74 -27.27 7.15
CA GLU A 85 -28.71 -28.71 7.11
C GLU A 85 -27.93 -29.23 5.90
N ILE A 86 -27.26 -30.38 6.08
CA ILE A 86 -26.57 -31.13 5.03
C ILE A 86 -27.01 -32.61 5.13
N GLY A 87 -27.34 -33.19 3.98
CA GLY A 87 -27.66 -34.61 3.85
C GLY A 87 -26.70 -35.33 2.93
N VAL A 88 -26.21 -36.49 3.36
CA VAL A 88 -25.49 -37.46 2.54
C VAL A 88 -26.45 -38.53 2.07
N PHE A 89 -26.56 -38.72 0.77
CA PHE A 89 -27.46 -39.71 0.17
C PHE A 89 -26.68 -40.89 -0.38
N ALA A 90 -27.24 -42.10 -0.22
CA ALA A 90 -26.66 -43.33 -0.70
C ALA A 90 -27.73 -44.27 -1.30
N LYS A 91 -27.30 -45.19 -2.19
CA LYS A 91 -28.17 -46.26 -2.70
C LYS A 91 -28.29 -47.38 -1.64
N ASP A 92 -29.51 -47.81 -1.37
CA ASP A 92 -29.76 -49.03 -0.61
C ASP A 92 -29.54 -50.29 -1.49
N THR A 93 -29.69 -51.48 -0.90
CA THR A 93 -29.53 -52.75 -1.59
C THR A 93 -30.55 -53.01 -2.70
N ASP A 94 -31.65 -52.24 -2.73
CA ASP A 94 -32.69 -52.34 -3.76
C ASP A 94 -32.52 -51.26 -4.85
N GLY A 95 -31.40 -50.50 -4.79
CA GLY A 95 -31.08 -49.46 -5.74
C GLY A 95 -31.77 -48.13 -5.52
N LYS A 96 -32.56 -47.99 -4.43
CA LYS A 96 -33.25 -46.75 -4.07
C LYS A 96 -32.32 -45.80 -3.31
N GLU A 97 -32.46 -44.52 -3.57
CA GLU A 97 -31.74 -43.48 -2.82
C GLU A 97 -32.38 -43.29 -1.43
N ILE A 98 -31.53 -43.24 -0.41
CA ILE A 98 -31.91 -42.98 0.97
C ILE A 98 -31.07 -41.88 1.56
N LEU A 99 -31.58 -41.10 2.50
CA LEU A 99 -30.78 -40.22 3.34
C LEU A 99 -29.98 -41.09 4.31
N TYR A 100 -28.67 -41.14 4.05
CA TYR A 100 -27.71 -41.98 4.79
C TYR A 100 -27.23 -41.31 6.06
N ALA A 101 -26.78 -40.05 5.96
CA ALA A 101 -26.34 -39.26 7.09
C ALA A 101 -26.86 -37.82 7.01
N TYR A 102 -26.98 -37.19 8.15
CA TYR A 102 -27.49 -35.82 8.32
C TYR A 102 -26.62 -35.02 9.26
N ALA A 103 -26.35 -33.77 8.93
CA ALA A 103 -25.70 -32.79 9.80
C ALA A 103 -26.55 -31.52 9.87
N GLY A 104 -26.82 -31.04 11.09
CA GLY A 104 -27.55 -29.79 11.34
C GLY A 104 -26.63 -28.69 11.81
N PHE A 105 -26.95 -27.44 11.48
CA PHE A 105 -26.24 -26.23 11.88
C PHE A 105 -27.22 -25.27 12.53
N SER A 106 -27.47 -25.43 13.83
CA SER A 106 -28.34 -24.54 14.62
C SER A 106 -27.62 -23.22 14.97
N ASP A 107 -26.29 -23.31 15.24
CA ASP A 107 -25.46 -22.20 15.66
C ASP A 107 -24.46 -21.84 14.56
N ASN A 108 -24.49 -20.63 14.03
CA ASN A 108 -23.64 -20.12 12.95
C ASN A 108 -23.83 -20.80 11.56
N PRO A 109 -25.01 -20.81 10.96
CA PRO A 109 -25.20 -21.28 9.60
C PRO A 109 -24.49 -20.33 8.63
N GLN A 110 -23.79 -20.87 7.62
CA GLN A 110 -23.11 -20.07 6.60
C GLN A 110 -24.12 -19.56 5.55
N TRP A 111 -23.96 -18.28 5.16
CA TRP A 111 -24.78 -17.66 4.14
C TRP A 111 -24.21 -17.93 2.73
N ILE A 112 -25.02 -18.50 1.85
CA ILE A 112 -24.73 -18.62 0.41
C ILE A 112 -25.45 -17.49 -0.31
N ARG A 113 -24.70 -16.63 -0.98
CA ARG A 113 -25.21 -15.45 -1.70
C ARG A 113 -25.89 -15.86 -3.02
N PRO A 114 -26.78 -15.01 -3.58
CA PRO A 114 -27.24 -15.18 -4.95
C PRO A 114 -26.08 -15.11 -5.96
N GLU A 115 -26.23 -15.81 -7.08
CA GLU A 115 -25.34 -15.65 -8.22
C GLU A 115 -25.41 -14.22 -8.80
N GLY A 116 -24.29 -13.69 -9.32
CA GLY A 116 -24.23 -12.32 -9.87
C GLY A 116 -23.82 -11.25 -8.88
N THR A 117 -23.53 -11.59 -7.62
CA THR A 117 -22.79 -10.69 -6.71
C THR A 117 -21.30 -10.71 -7.05
N ALA A 118 -20.60 -9.58 -6.87
CA ALA A 118 -19.21 -9.37 -7.32
C ALA A 118 -18.16 -10.40 -6.81
N ILE A 119 -18.54 -11.30 -5.91
CA ILE A 119 -17.68 -12.35 -5.37
C ILE A 119 -18.48 -13.66 -5.35
N THR A 120 -17.99 -14.69 -6.05
CA THR A 120 -18.50 -16.06 -5.93
C THR A 120 -18.23 -16.56 -4.51
N ASN A 121 -19.28 -16.82 -3.74
CA ASN A 121 -19.12 -17.40 -2.40
C ASN A 121 -19.06 -18.92 -2.53
N VAL A 122 -18.03 -19.53 -1.94
CA VAL A 122 -17.85 -20.99 -1.85
C VAL A 122 -17.69 -21.36 -0.39
N ALA A 123 -18.59 -22.20 0.12
CA ALA A 123 -18.50 -22.76 1.46
C ALA A 123 -18.03 -24.21 1.37
N THR A 124 -17.02 -24.58 2.17
CA THR A 124 -16.50 -25.95 2.24
C THR A 124 -16.93 -26.59 3.56
N TYR A 125 -17.38 -27.83 3.50
CA TYR A 125 -17.81 -28.61 4.67
C TYR A 125 -17.11 -29.95 4.70
N ASP A 126 -16.63 -30.34 5.87
CA ASP A 126 -16.09 -31.66 6.17
C ASP A 126 -17.16 -32.47 6.90
N ILE A 127 -17.59 -33.57 6.31
CA ILE A 127 -18.63 -34.45 6.88
C ILE A 127 -17.98 -35.77 7.26
N ASN A 128 -17.90 -36.06 8.56
CA ASN A 128 -17.47 -37.37 9.05
C ASN A 128 -18.68 -38.26 9.18
N THR A 129 -18.70 -39.40 8.51
CA THR A 129 -19.82 -40.34 8.58
C THR A 129 -19.34 -41.72 9.00
N ILE A 130 -20.14 -42.41 9.80
CA ILE A 130 -19.84 -43.76 10.25
C ILE A 130 -20.09 -44.72 9.09
N ILE A 131 -19.13 -45.55 8.77
CA ILE A 131 -19.20 -46.60 7.72
C ILE A 131 -18.89 -48.01 8.26
N ASP A 132 -18.56 -48.10 9.57
CA ASP A 132 -18.16 -49.33 10.25
C ASP A 132 -17.14 -50.12 9.42
N ARG A 133 -17.27 -51.43 9.28
CA ARG A 133 -16.32 -52.29 8.54
C ARG A 133 -16.75 -52.59 7.10
N VAL A 134 -17.45 -51.65 6.45
CA VAL A 134 -17.78 -51.74 5.02
C VAL A 134 -16.46 -51.77 4.21
N SER A 135 -16.35 -52.71 3.27
CA SER A 135 -15.10 -53.00 2.59
C SER A 135 -14.61 -51.90 1.65
N GLU A 136 -15.54 -51.04 1.17
CA GLU A 136 -15.24 -49.97 0.22
C GLU A 136 -16.37 -48.92 0.24
N VAL A 137 -15.99 -47.66 0.07
CA VAL A 137 -16.93 -46.56 -0.21
C VAL A 137 -16.78 -46.11 -1.66
N LYS A 138 -17.86 -46.25 -2.45
CA LYS A 138 -17.92 -45.79 -3.85
C LYS A 138 -18.72 -44.53 -3.93
N VAL A 139 -18.23 -43.55 -4.66
CA VAL A 139 -18.95 -42.31 -4.98
C VAL A 139 -19.28 -42.33 -6.47
N THR A 140 -20.54 -42.13 -6.79
CA THR A 140 -20.93 -41.86 -8.18
C THR A 140 -20.93 -40.34 -8.35
N ILE A 141 -19.93 -39.82 -9.02
CA ILE A 141 -19.82 -38.40 -9.35
C ILE A 141 -20.52 -38.22 -10.70
N ASP A 142 -21.51 -37.33 -10.75
CA ASP A 142 -22.13 -36.93 -12.03
C ASP A 142 -21.10 -36.20 -12.88
N PRO A 143 -20.73 -36.71 -14.07
CA PRO A 143 -19.75 -36.04 -14.93
C PRO A 143 -20.12 -34.62 -15.34
N SER A 144 -21.41 -34.26 -15.28
CA SER A 144 -21.89 -32.91 -15.58
C SER A 144 -21.62 -31.89 -14.47
N SER A 145 -21.21 -32.32 -13.27
CA SER A 145 -20.89 -31.47 -12.13
C SER A 145 -19.39 -31.27 -11.91
N LEU A 146 -18.55 -31.83 -12.78
CA LEU A 146 -17.11 -31.98 -12.57
C LEU A 146 -16.26 -30.96 -13.30
N ALA A 147 -16.26 -29.70 -12.83
CA ALA A 147 -15.02 -28.96 -12.81
C ALA A 147 -14.51 -29.01 -11.37
N THR A 148 -13.53 -29.85 -11.10
CA THR A 148 -12.87 -29.87 -9.79
C THR A 148 -12.11 -28.55 -9.60
N LYS A 149 -11.83 -28.17 -8.34
CA LYS A 149 -10.96 -27.03 -8.05
C LYS A 149 -9.62 -27.14 -8.81
N ALA A 150 -9.12 -28.39 -8.97
CA ALA A 150 -7.92 -28.67 -9.75
C ALA A 150 -8.11 -28.39 -11.25
N ASP A 151 -9.29 -28.65 -11.81
CA ASP A 151 -9.58 -28.37 -13.23
C ASP A 151 -9.83 -26.87 -13.45
N LEU A 152 -10.47 -26.19 -12.50
CA LEU A 152 -10.59 -24.71 -12.49
C LEU A 152 -9.21 -24.06 -12.38
N THR A 153 -8.32 -24.56 -11.50
CA THR A 153 -6.95 -24.08 -11.38
C THR A 153 -6.16 -24.33 -12.68
N LYS A 154 -6.29 -25.51 -13.29
CA LYS A 154 -5.65 -25.80 -14.60
C LYS A 154 -6.23 -24.95 -15.73
N LEU A 155 -7.53 -24.66 -15.70
CA LEU A 155 -8.15 -23.78 -16.70
C LEU A 155 -7.69 -22.33 -16.50
N ASP A 156 -7.63 -21.86 -15.26
CA ASP A 156 -7.11 -20.55 -14.90
C ASP A 156 -5.63 -20.40 -15.25
N ASP A 157 -4.81 -21.43 -14.97
CA ASP A 157 -3.41 -21.52 -15.41
C ASP A 157 -3.26 -21.50 -16.94
N ARG A 158 -4.17 -22.16 -17.67
CA ARG A 158 -4.18 -22.17 -19.16
C ARG A 158 -4.65 -20.83 -19.72
N ILE A 159 -5.68 -20.23 -19.15
CA ILE A 159 -6.16 -18.88 -19.51
C ILE A 159 -5.04 -17.88 -19.22
N SER A 160 -4.47 -17.91 -18.03
CA SER A 160 -3.32 -17.07 -17.68
C SER A 160 -2.11 -17.29 -18.59
N ALA A 161 -1.85 -18.51 -19.02
CA ALA A 161 -0.75 -18.82 -19.96
C ALA A 161 -1.05 -18.33 -21.39
N LEU A 162 -2.30 -18.36 -21.83
CA LEU A 162 -2.74 -17.82 -23.14
C LEU A 162 -2.73 -16.29 -23.12
N GLU A 163 -3.25 -15.67 -22.06
CA GLU A 163 -3.18 -14.23 -21.84
C GLU A 163 -1.74 -13.73 -21.75
N ARG A 164 -0.83 -14.49 -21.11
CA ARG A 164 0.60 -14.21 -21.09
C ARG A 164 1.24 -14.23 -22.48
N LYS A 165 0.83 -15.11 -23.37
CA LYS A 165 1.39 -15.20 -24.73
C LYS A 165 0.92 -14.08 -25.66
N GLU A 166 -0.31 -13.61 -25.51
CA GLU A 166 -0.88 -12.58 -26.39
C GLU A 166 -0.78 -11.15 -25.83
N HIS A 167 -0.62 -10.98 -24.51
CA HIS A 167 -0.77 -9.67 -23.85
C HIS A 167 0.29 -9.33 -22.79
N VAL A 168 1.50 -9.93 -22.85
CA VAL A 168 2.60 -9.44 -22.00
C VAL A 168 2.90 -8.00 -22.39
N LYS A 169 2.54 -7.07 -21.53
CA LYS A 169 2.86 -5.65 -21.68
C LYS A 169 4.07 -5.31 -20.83
N ILE A 170 5.06 -4.69 -21.47
CA ILE A 170 6.28 -4.20 -20.81
C ILE A 170 6.35 -2.69 -21.04
N TYR A 171 6.37 -1.92 -19.98
CA TYR A 171 6.53 -0.47 -20.05
C TYR A 171 7.93 -0.11 -19.59
N GLY A 172 8.69 0.59 -20.42
CA GLY A 172 10.08 0.88 -20.10
C GLY A 172 10.63 2.16 -20.70
N VAL A 173 11.76 2.56 -20.17
CA VAL A 173 12.58 3.69 -20.60
C VAL A 173 14.05 3.30 -20.52
N ARG A 174 14.87 3.80 -21.45
CA ARG A 174 16.32 3.55 -21.48
C ARG A 174 17.13 4.82 -21.70
N TRP A 175 18.35 4.77 -21.25
CA TRP A 175 19.38 5.79 -21.45
C TRP A 175 20.66 5.12 -21.96
N PRO A 176 21.41 5.71 -22.89
CA PRO A 176 22.75 5.21 -23.19
C PRO A 176 23.59 5.17 -21.90
N LYS A 177 24.34 4.10 -21.70
CA LYS A 177 25.17 3.90 -20.51
C LYS A 177 26.13 5.08 -20.30
N GLY A 178 26.08 5.68 -19.10
CA GLY A 178 26.90 6.84 -18.73
C GLY A 178 26.42 8.18 -19.31
N ALA A 179 25.32 8.22 -20.04
CA ALA A 179 24.76 9.48 -20.54
C ALA A 179 24.31 10.39 -19.38
N SER A 180 24.60 11.68 -19.49
CA SER A 180 24.20 12.68 -18.50
C SER A 180 22.77 13.19 -18.68
N ALA A 181 22.13 12.92 -19.83
CA ALA A 181 20.78 13.33 -20.10
C ALA A 181 19.80 12.65 -19.15
N SER A 182 18.95 13.44 -18.48
CA SER A 182 17.90 12.91 -17.60
C SER A 182 16.74 12.32 -18.39
N LYS A 183 16.38 12.90 -19.55
CA LYS A 183 15.34 12.38 -20.44
C LYS A 183 15.81 11.11 -21.13
N GLY A 184 14.99 10.05 -21.02
CA GLY A 184 15.22 8.76 -21.64
C GLY A 184 14.42 8.56 -22.92
N GLU A 185 14.71 7.45 -23.59
CA GLU A 185 13.96 6.93 -24.73
C GLU A 185 12.94 5.89 -24.25
N ARG A 186 11.66 6.04 -24.61
CA ARG A 186 10.63 5.04 -24.33
C ARG A 186 10.87 3.78 -25.17
N ILE A 187 10.75 2.62 -24.52
CA ILE A 187 10.96 1.32 -25.15
C ILE A 187 9.77 0.39 -24.87
N TYR A 188 9.70 -0.71 -25.59
CA TYR A 188 8.65 -1.71 -25.49
C TYR A 188 7.25 -1.08 -25.73
N ASP A 189 6.25 -1.46 -24.95
CA ASP A 189 4.87 -0.95 -25.06
C ASP A 189 4.73 0.52 -24.64
N SER A 190 5.78 1.16 -24.09
CA SER A 190 5.77 2.59 -23.81
C SER A 190 5.99 3.48 -25.04
N VAL A 191 6.44 2.90 -26.18
CA VAL A 191 6.69 3.68 -27.39
C VAL A 191 5.39 4.33 -27.87
N GLY A 192 5.42 5.66 -28.07
CA GLY A 192 4.26 6.45 -28.48
C GLY A 192 3.29 6.84 -27.35
N MET A 193 3.49 6.35 -26.11
CA MET A 193 2.65 6.74 -24.97
C MET A 193 2.97 8.16 -24.50
N THR A 194 1.91 8.88 -24.16
CA THR A 194 1.96 10.22 -23.56
C THR A 194 1.71 10.11 -22.05
N ALA A 195 2.42 10.92 -21.25
CA ALA A 195 2.20 11.06 -19.82
C ALA A 195 2.30 12.54 -19.44
N GLU A 196 1.16 13.18 -19.22
CA GLU A 196 1.06 14.56 -18.76
C GLU A 196 0.61 14.62 -17.31
N ALA A 197 1.22 15.50 -16.53
CA ALA A 197 0.79 15.77 -15.18
C ALA A 197 -0.32 16.84 -15.18
N GLY A 198 -1.44 16.54 -14.50
CA GLY A 198 -2.58 17.45 -14.40
C GLY A 198 -2.30 18.70 -13.57
N VAL A 199 -3.09 19.75 -13.79
CA VAL A 199 -3.04 20.98 -13.01
C VAL A 199 -4.44 21.27 -12.49
N GLY A 200 -4.65 21.20 -11.19
CA GLY A 200 -5.95 21.38 -10.55
C GLY A 200 -6.98 20.39 -11.11
N SER A 201 -8.14 20.89 -11.51
CA SER A 201 -9.24 20.08 -12.08
C SER A 201 -9.11 19.82 -13.59
N GLN A 202 -7.99 20.19 -14.22
CA GLN A 202 -7.81 20.00 -15.66
C GLN A 202 -7.60 18.52 -16.00
N THR A 203 -8.35 18.05 -16.99
CA THR A 203 -8.12 16.74 -17.61
C THR A 203 -6.91 16.81 -18.54
N VAL A 204 -6.02 15.85 -18.43
CA VAL A 204 -4.81 15.72 -19.26
C VAL A 204 -4.76 14.35 -19.91
N THR A 205 -3.91 14.19 -20.92
CA THR A 205 -3.65 12.90 -21.55
C THR A 205 -2.57 12.16 -20.79
N ASN A 206 -2.92 11.00 -20.22
CA ASN A 206 -1.97 10.10 -19.61
C ASN A 206 -2.33 8.65 -19.96
N ASP A 207 -1.61 8.06 -20.91
CA ASP A 207 -1.87 6.69 -21.38
C ASP A 207 -1.58 5.65 -20.29
N PHE A 208 -0.73 5.99 -19.31
CA PHE A 208 -0.44 5.13 -18.16
C PHE A 208 -1.62 4.98 -17.18
N ASP A 209 -2.68 5.78 -17.33
CA ASP A 209 -3.92 5.60 -16.56
C ASP A 209 -4.66 4.29 -16.90
N LYS A 210 -4.27 3.64 -18.00
CA LYS A 210 -4.79 2.33 -18.43
C LYS A 210 -3.72 1.22 -18.38
N ALA A 211 -2.50 1.54 -18.00
CA ALA A 211 -1.35 0.65 -18.01
C ALA A 211 -1.01 0.13 -16.60
N TYR A 212 -0.96 -1.19 -16.40
CA TYR A 212 -0.50 -1.79 -15.14
C TYR A 212 1.04 -1.84 -15.08
N PRO A 213 1.64 -1.60 -13.88
CA PRO A 213 1.00 -1.45 -12.56
C PRO A 213 0.46 -0.05 -12.25
N PHE A 214 0.68 0.96 -13.10
CA PHE A 214 0.32 2.37 -12.86
C PHE A 214 -1.19 2.53 -12.59
N ALA A 215 -2.03 1.99 -13.46
CA ALA A 215 -3.49 2.01 -13.34
C ALA A 215 -4.02 1.22 -12.13
N GLY A 216 -3.22 0.30 -11.60
CA GLY A 216 -3.57 -0.52 -10.44
C GLY A 216 -3.31 0.16 -9.10
N ARG A 217 -2.61 1.32 -9.09
CA ARG A 217 -2.42 2.09 -7.87
C ARG A 217 -3.71 2.83 -7.53
N ARG A 218 -4.22 2.60 -6.34
CA ARG A 218 -5.47 3.20 -5.86
C ARG A 218 -5.47 3.40 -4.36
N ARG A 219 -6.20 4.40 -3.90
CA ARG A 219 -6.38 4.64 -2.48
C ARG A 219 -7.32 3.61 -1.86
N CYS A 220 -7.07 3.29 -0.60
CA CYS A 220 -7.95 2.45 0.22
C CYS A 220 -7.89 2.86 1.69
N ASN A 221 -8.93 2.51 2.43
CA ASN A 221 -8.85 2.44 3.89
C ASN A 221 -8.46 1.01 4.28
N GLY A 222 -7.66 0.87 5.33
CA GLY A 222 -7.22 -0.44 5.78
C GLY A 222 -6.36 -0.38 7.05
N TYR A 223 -5.96 -1.56 7.51
CA TYR A 223 -5.11 -1.73 8.69
C TYR A 223 -4.27 -3.00 8.56
N ARG A 224 -3.20 -3.11 9.35
CA ARG A 224 -2.42 -4.34 9.49
C ARG A 224 -2.87 -5.12 10.73
N ASP A 225 -2.92 -6.43 10.61
CA ASP A 225 -3.13 -7.33 11.76
C ASP A 225 -1.80 -7.74 12.42
N ALA A 226 -1.91 -8.60 13.44
CA ALA A 226 -0.75 -9.09 14.18
C ALA A 226 0.22 -9.95 13.35
N ASP A 227 -0.26 -10.51 12.24
CA ASP A 227 0.53 -11.34 11.31
C ASP A 227 1.11 -10.52 10.14
N ARG A 228 1.02 -9.19 10.21
CA ARG A 228 1.43 -8.22 9.18
C ARG A 228 0.60 -8.27 7.89
N THR A 229 -0.48 -9.02 7.87
CA THR A 229 -1.39 -9.01 6.73
C THR A 229 -2.13 -7.68 6.68
N PHE A 230 -2.17 -7.07 5.50
CA PHE A 230 -2.92 -5.84 5.30
C PHE A 230 -4.36 -6.15 4.89
N HIS A 231 -5.32 -5.57 5.62
CA HIS A 231 -6.74 -5.72 5.38
C HIS A 231 -7.32 -4.44 4.81
N VAL A 232 -7.74 -4.48 3.56
CA VAL A 232 -8.48 -3.38 2.93
C VAL A 232 -9.93 -3.43 3.41
N THR A 233 -10.44 -2.30 3.90
CA THR A 233 -11.84 -2.17 4.34
C THR A 233 -12.74 -1.53 3.30
N ALA A 234 -12.21 -0.62 2.46
CA ALA A 234 -12.88 -0.04 1.31
C ALA A 234 -11.86 0.60 0.37
N TYR A 235 -12.09 0.54 -0.93
CA TYR A 235 -11.33 1.29 -1.93
C TYR A 235 -11.99 2.62 -2.26
N GLU A 236 -11.21 3.55 -2.81
CA GLU A 236 -11.70 4.82 -3.34
C GLU A 236 -12.83 4.60 -4.35
N GLY A 237 -13.94 5.32 -4.18
CA GLY A 237 -15.17 5.14 -4.95
C GLY A 237 -16.13 4.08 -4.40
N GLU A 238 -15.75 3.26 -3.42
CA GLU A 238 -16.63 2.27 -2.79
C GLU A 238 -17.36 2.83 -1.55
N PRO A 239 -18.54 2.29 -1.21
CA PRO A 239 -19.22 2.65 0.03
C PRO A 239 -18.33 2.38 1.26
N GLY A 240 -18.24 3.36 2.14
CA GLY A 240 -17.43 3.27 3.36
C GLY A 240 -16.00 3.78 3.21
N TYR A 241 -15.53 4.09 2.01
CA TYR A 241 -14.26 4.79 1.83
C TYR A 241 -14.35 6.26 2.26
N THR A 242 -13.29 6.77 2.87
CA THR A 242 -13.17 8.17 3.26
C THR A 242 -11.70 8.56 3.40
N THR A 243 -11.40 9.83 3.13
CA THR A 243 -10.05 10.38 3.32
C THR A 243 -9.86 11.10 4.65
N ASN A 244 -10.94 11.46 5.37
CA ASN A 244 -10.90 12.36 6.52
C ASN A 244 -11.53 11.83 7.82
N ASP A 245 -11.99 10.59 7.88
CA ASP A 245 -12.52 9.97 9.10
C ASP A 245 -11.37 9.69 10.10
N PRO A 246 -11.44 10.21 11.35
CA PRO A 246 -10.40 10.00 12.37
C PRO A 246 -10.19 8.51 12.73
N ALA A 247 -11.17 7.66 12.51
CA ALA A 247 -11.09 6.23 12.78
C ALA A 247 -10.44 5.42 11.66
N LYS A 248 -10.07 6.06 10.54
CA LYS A 248 -9.59 5.37 9.34
C LYS A 248 -8.26 5.90 8.86
N LEU A 249 -7.39 5.00 8.47
CA LEU A 249 -6.13 5.30 7.81
C LEU A 249 -6.32 5.20 6.29
N VAL A 250 -5.63 6.07 5.56
CA VAL A 250 -5.68 6.09 4.09
C VAL A 250 -4.34 5.62 3.54
N TYR A 251 -4.39 4.55 2.77
CA TYR A 251 -3.23 3.96 2.10
C TYR A 251 -3.38 4.02 0.58
N VAL A 252 -2.29 3.82 -0.12
CA VAL A 252 -2.22 3.54 -1.55
C VAL A 252 -1.77 2.10 -1.71
N GLU A 253 -2.63 1.28 -2.31
CA GLU A 253 -2.26 -0.04 -2.80
C GLU A 253 -1.44 0.12 -4.08
N THR A 254 -0.29 -0.55 -4.16
CA THR A 254 0.41 -0.82 -5.40
C THR A 254 0.31 -2.32 -5.68
N PRO A 255 -0.26 -2.76 -6.83
CA PRO A 255 -0.36 -4.18 -7.14
C PRO A 255 1.01 -4.82 -7.31
N GLU A 256 1.07 -6.14 -7.24
CA GLU A 256 2.28 -6.88 -7.60
C GLU A 256 2.65 -6.66 -9.07
N PHE A 257 3.95 -6.62 -9.36
CA PHE A 257 4.47 -6.49 -10.71
C PHE A 257 5.90 -7.05 -10.81
N TYR A 258 6.41 -7.14 -12.02
CA TYR A 258 7.80 -7.49 -12.29
C TYR A 258 8.54 -6.26 -12.79
N TYR A 259 9.81 -6.10 -12.41
CA TYR A 259 10.60 -4.94 -12.82
C TYR A 259 12.02 -5.30 -13.21
N PHE A 260 12.57 -4.52 -14.10
CA PHE A 260 13.99 -4.49 -14.43
C PHE A 260 14.52 -3.07 -14.17
N ASP A 261 15.62 -2.98 -13.40
CA ASP A 261 16.35 -1.74 -13.16
C ASP A 261 17.83 -2.08 -13.18
N GLY A 262 18.49 -1.83 -14.31
CA GLY A 262 19.88 -2.23 -14.50
C GLY A 262 20.41 -1.94 -15.90
N ILE A 263 21.55 -2.58 -16.21
CA ILE A 263 22.21 -2.48 -17.50
C ILE A 263 21.76 -3.62 -18.41
N ASP A 264 21.35 -3.28 -19.62
CA ASP A 264 21.09 -4.21 -20.71
C ASP A 264 21.89 -3.75 -21.95
N GLY A 265 22.93 -4.49 -22.28
CA GLY A 265 23.88 -4.11 -23.32
C GLY A 265 24.53 -2.73 -23.06
N ASP A 266 24.33 -1.82 -23.99
CA ASP A 266 24.86 -0.44 -23.95
C ASP A 266 23.91 0.57 -23.29
N TYR A 267 22.84 0.08 -22.64
CA TYR A 267 21.80 0.93 -22.06
C TYR A 267 21.60 0.66 -20.58
N GLU A 268 21.31 1.70 -19.84
CA GLU A 268 20.63 1.65 -18.55
C GLU A 268 19.13 1.59 -18.83
N VAL A 269 18.45 0.59 -18.28
CA VAL A 269 17.02 0.31 -18.55
C VAL A 269 16.24 0.27 -17.25
N MET A 270 15.09 0.92 -17.24
CA MET A 270 14.05 0.74 -16.23
C MET A 270 12.77 0.28 -16.93
N ALA A 271 12.21 -0.84 -16.49
CA ALA A 271 11.01 -1.40 -17.09
C ALA A 271 10.16 -2.13 -16.06
N VAL A 272 8.84 -2.20 -16.31
CA VAL A 272 7.88 -2.95 -15.49
C VAL A 272 6.95 -3.79 -16.37
N SER A 273 6.49 -4.91 -15.81
CA SER A 273 5.50 -5.79 -16.44
C SER A 273 4.59 -6.40 -15.38
N THR A 274 3.34 -6.72 -15.72
CA THR A 274 2.42 -7.48 -14.85
C THR A 274 2.66 -8.98 -14.87
N TYR A 275 3.46 -9.46 -15.83
CA TYR A 275 3.78 -10.87 -16.00
C TYR A 275 5.28 -11.12 -15.85
N PRO A 276 5.70 -12.33 -15.44
CA PRO A 276 7.10 -12.67 -15.34
C PRO A 276 7.80 -12.58 -16.70
N VAL A 277 8.87 -11.82 -16.74
CA VAL A 277 9.76 -11.65 -17.90
C VAL A 277 11.15 -12.14 -17.49
N PRO A 278 11.88 -12.90 -18.34
CA PRO A 278 13.24 -13.32 -18.01
C PRO A 278 14.14 -12.12 -17.63
N GLY A 279 14.82 -12.21 -16.50
CA GLY A 279 15.68 -11.15 -15.99
C GLY A 279 14.97 -10.05 -15.18
N PHE A 280 13.65 -10.08 -15.08
CA PHE A 280 12.90 -9.17 -14.19
C PHE A 280 12.79 -9.75 -12.79
N GLU A 281 12.86 -8.87 -11.80
CA GLU A 281 12.65 -9.17 -10.37
C GLU A 281 11.17 -9.03 -10.02
N PHE A 282 10.67 -9.83 -9.07
CA PHE A 282 9.30 -9.73 -8.59
C PHE A 282 9.16 -8.66 -7.50
N MET A 283 8.18 -7.79 -7.63
CA MET A 283 7.77 -6.82 -6.63
C MET A 283 6.40 -7.24 -6.08
N PRO A 284 6.31 -7.61 -4.78
CA PRO A 284 5.03 -7.98 -4.17
C PRO A 284 4.11 -6.78 -4.06
N ARG A 285 2.82 -7.02 -3.85
CA ARG A 285 1.83 -5.99 -3.53
C ARG A 285 2.24 -5.24 -2.26
N THR A 286 2.16 -3.90 -2.30
CA THR A 286 2.52 -3.04 -1.16
C THR A 286 1.39 -2.07 -0.82
N TYR A 287 1.40 -1.61 0.42
CA TYR A 287 0.48 -0.60 0.94
C TYR A 287 1.29 0.46 1.67
N SER A 288 1.27 1.67 1.17
CA SER A 288 1.99 2.81 1.75
C SER A 288 1.01 3.96 1.97
N ALA A 289 1.11 4.66 3.11
CA ALA A 289 0.18 5.72 3.46
C ALA A 289 0.08 6.81 2.37
N ALA A 290 -1.15 7.25 2.09
CA ALA A 290 -1.40 8.32 1.13
C ALA A 290 -0.88 9.68 1.63
N TYR A 291 -0.92 9.91 2.95
CA TYR A 291 -0.56 11.16 3.60
C TYR A 291 0.58 10.98 4.61
N LEU A 292 1.18 12.10 5.02
CA LEU A 292 2.15 12.13 6.11
C LEU A 292 1.46 11.84 7.45
N VAL A 293 2.21 11.28 8.40
CA VAL A 293 1.69 10.96 9.74
C VAL A 293 1.40 12.23 10.54
N ALA A 294 0.22 12.27 11.15
CA ALA A 294 -0.15 13.19 12.22
C ALA A 294 -0.45 12.41 13.50
N MET A 295 -0.34 13.06 14.67
CA MET A 295 -0.62 12.47 15.97
C MET A 295 -1.92 13.04 16.54
N GLU A 296 -2.98 12.25 16.62
CA GLU A 296 -4.31 12.68 17.06
C GLU A 296 -4.77 11.98 18.34
N GLY A 297 -5.63 12.65 19.11
CA GLY A 297 -6.18 12.20 20.38
C GLY A 297 -5.77 13.09 21.55
N GLU A 298 -6.16 12.68 22.75
CA GLU A 298 -5.77 13.35 24.00
C GLU A 298 -4.25 13.27 24.22
N THR A 299 -3.69 14.24 24.94
CA THR A 299 -2.23 14.44 25.08
C THR A 299 -1.45 13.16 25.40
N ASP A 300 -1.96 12.33 26.31
CA ASP A 300 -1.28 11.11 26.77
C ASP A 300 -1.64 9.85 25.96
N SER A 301 -2.61 9.95 25.03
CA SER A 301 -3.12 8.82 24.24
C SER A 301 -3.10 9.05 22.74
N LYS A 302 -2.33 10.03 22.27
CA LYS A 302 -2.20 10.31 20.83
C LYS A 302 -1.77 9.08 20.05
N LYS A 303 -2.45 8.85 18.94
CA LYS A 303 -2.13 7.78 17.99
C LYS A 303 -1.79 8.37 16.62
N PRO A 304 -0.93 7.68 15.87
CA PRO A 304 -0.66 8.06 14.48
C PRO A 304 -1.92 7.96 13.62
N THR A 305 -2.08 8.91 12.74
CA THR A 305 -3.09 8.86 11.67
C THR A 305 -2.48 9.23 10.33
N SER A 306 -3.06 8.74 9.24
CA SER A 306 -2.77 9.16 7.86
C SER A 306 -4.11 9.47 7.19
N ARG A 307 -4.53 10.73 7.28
CA ARG A 307 -5.80 11.20 6.73
C ARG A 307 -5.72 12.65 6.23
N SER A 308 -6.66 13.05 5.42
CA SER A 308 -6.83 14.42 4.92
C SER A 308 -7.31 15.37 6.04
N GLY A 309 -6.98 16.64 5.90
CA GLY A 309 -7.45 17.72 6.79
C GLY A 309 -6.68 17.87 8.10
N VAL A 310 -5.54 17.18 8.28
CA VAL A 310 -4.70 17.27 9.47
C VAL A 310 -3.29 17.74 9.13
N PHE A 311 -2.67 18.46 10.06
CA PHE A 311 -1.26 18.85 9.94
C PHE A 311 -0.37 17.70 10.40
N SER A 312 0.61 17.34 9.58
CA SER A 312 1.58 16.29 9.92
C SER A 312 2.48 16.75 11.06
N ASP A 313 2.81 15.82 11.98
CA ASP A 313 3.75 16.05 13.06
C ASP A 313 5.18 15.70 12.65
N TYR A 314 6.16 16.19 13.41
CA TYR A 314 7.57 15.89 13.23
C TYR A 314 8.15 15.12 14.41
N ASN A 315 9.03 14.18 14.13
CA ASN A 315 9.75 13.41 15.14
C ASN A 315 11.06 12.85 14.56
N SER A 316 11.91 12.33 15.42
CA SER A 316 13.07 11.53 15.04
C SER A 316 12.67 10.15 14.55
N LEU A 317 13.58 9.42 13.88
CA LEU A 317 13.34 8.03 13.51
C LEU A 317 12.99 7.16 14.73
N ASN A 318 13.72 7.34 15.86
CA ASN A 318 13.45 6.66 17.12
C ASN A 318 12.05 6.97 17.68
N GLY A 319 11.66 8.25 17.63
CA GLY A 319 10.35 8.69 18.07
C GLY A 319 9.24 8.09 17.21
N TRP A 320 9.37 8.14 15.89
CA TRP A 320 8.40 7.54 14.97
C TRP A 320 8.28 6.04 15.13
N ALA A 321 9.39 5.32 15.32
CA ALA A 321 9.36 3.88 15.57
C ALA A 321 8.56 3.52 16.84
N THR A 322 8.58 4.40 17.85
CA THR A 322 7.79 4.24 19.08
C THR A 322 6.32 4.61 18.85
N ASP A 323 6.07 5.75 18.19
CA ASP A 323 4.71 6.27 18.02
C ASP A 323 3.89 5.39 17.09
N ILE A 324 4.45 4.93 15.97
CA ILE A 324 3.74 4.11 14.99
C ILE A 324 3.30 2.76 15.61
N LYS A 325 4.06 2.18 16.51
CA LYS A 325 3.69 0.96 17.24
C LYS A 325 2.45 1.11 18.13
N LYS A 326 1.96 2.35 18.37
CA LYS A 326 0.66 2.58 19.03
C LYS A 326 -0.55 2.19 18.17
N LEU A 327 -0.40 2.01 16.87
CA LEU A 327 -1.41 1.41 15.98
C LEU A 327 -1.45 -0.10 16.15
N GLY A 328 -0.29 -0.74 16.10
CA GLY A 328 -0.09 -2.16 16.28
C GLY A 328 1.40 -2.51 16.27
N SER A 329 1.79 -3.62 16.90
CA SER A 329 3.20 -4.03 17.01
C SER A 329 3.87 -4.27 15.64
N GLN A 330 3.06 -4.50 14.60
CA GLN A 330 3.49 -4.78 13.24
C GLN A 330 3.49 -3.57 12.32
N ASP A 331 2.92 -2.44 12.76
CA ASP A 331 2.94 -1.20 11.99
C ASP A 331 4.33 -0.58 11.98
N THR A 332 4.73 -0.06 10.84
CA THR A 332 6.05 0.53 10.60
C THR A 332 5.96 1.84 9.83
N GLY A 333 7.04 2.61 9.86
CA GLY A 333 7.21 3.75 8.97
C GLY A 333 7.49 3.33 7.53
N MET A 334 7.58 4.31 6.63
CA MET A 334 7.90 4.11 5.21
C MET A 334 9.13 3.23 5.04
N LEU A 335 9.04 2.24 4.18
CA LEU A 335 10.13 1.33 3.85
C LEU A 335 10.90 1.81 2.62
N ALA A 336 12.15 1.37 2.47
CA ALA A 336 12.97 1.68 1.31
C ALA A 336 12.30 1.24 0.00
N VAL A 337 11.56 0.13 0.02
CA VAL A 337 10.80 -0.36 -1.12
C VAL A 337 9.68 0.60 -1.55
N ASP A 338 9.01 1.29 -0.61
CA ASP A 338 7.95 2.25 -0.93
C ASP A 338 8.49 3.46 -1.72
N ASN A 339 9.63 4.01 -1.26
CA ASN A 339 10.32 5.08 -1.97
C ASN A 339 10.86 4.62 -3.33
N TYR A 340 11.38 3.39 -3.39
CA TYR A 340 11.88 2.82 -4.63
C TYR A 340 10.79 2.70 -5.69
N ILE A 341 9.63 2.15 -5.33
CA ILE A 341 8.47 1.97 -6.22
C ILE A 341 8.02 3.32 -6.79
N ASP A 342 7.82 4.33 -5.93
CA ASP A 342 7.39 5.66 -6.37
C ASP A 342 8.34 6.23 -7.42
N GLY A 343 9.65 6.20 -7.14
CA GLY A 343 10.65 6.72 -8.07
C GLY A 343 10.75 5.91 -9.37
N LEU A 344 10.72 4.57 -9.29
CA LEU A 344 10.78 3.70 -10.47
C LEU A 344 9.59 3.97 -11.41
N LEU A 345 8.37 3.96 -10.86
CA LEU A 345 7.17 4.17 -11.66
C LEU A 345 7.13 5.58 -12.26
N MET A 346 7.47 6.62 -11.48
CA MET A 346 7.53 7.99 -12.01
C MET A 346 8.53 8.15 -13.15
N MET A 347 9.73 7.58 -13.03
CA MET A 347 10.76 7.66 -14.07
C MET A 347 10.34 6.96 -15.36
N ILE A 348 9.65 5.82 -15.26
CA ILE A 348 9.11 5.11 -16.43
C ILE A 348 7.94 5.90 -17.03
N GLU A 349 6.98 6.31 -16.20
CA GLU A 349 5.78 7.03 -16.64
C GLU A 349 6.12 8.33 -17.36
N PHE A 350 7.00 9.14 -16.79
CA PHE A 350 7.38 10.42 -17.38
C PHE A 350 8.58 10.34 -18.34
N GLY A 351 9.24 9.19 -18.44
CA GLY A 351 10.35 8.98 -19.35
C GLY A 351 11.60 9.80 -19.01
N THR A 352 11.81 10.10 -17.73
CA THR A 352 12.92 10.93 -17.25
C THR A 352 13.38 10.55 -15.85
N LYS A 353 14.69 10.63 -15.59
CA LYS A 353 15.26 10.53 -14.24
C LYS A 353 15.04 11.80 -13.41
N ASP A 354 14.92 12.96 -14.06
CA ASP A 354 14.58 14.25 -13.46
C ASP A 354 13.05 14.43 -13.49
N THR A 355 12.37 13.80 -12.54
CA THR A 355 10.90 13.87 -12.44
C THR A 355 10.41 15.26 -12.08
N GLN A 356 11.26 16.12 -11.51
CA GLN A 356 10.94 17.50 -11.14
C GLN A 356 10.76 18.42 -12.35
N THR A 357 11.24 18.03 -13.54
CA THR A 357 10.90 18.73 -14.79
C THR A 357 9.43 18.57 -15.17
N VAL A 358 8.76 17.55 -14.62
CA VAL A 358 7.35 17.28 -14.85
C VAL A 358 6.51 17.75 -13.65
N ILE A 359 6.89 17.38 -12.44
CA ILE A 359 6.25 17.82 -11.20
C ILE A 359 7.35 18.21 -10.22
N MET A 360 7.44 19.47 -9.87
CA MET A 360 8.46 19.98 -8.95
C MET A 360 8.10 19.74 -7.49
N GLY A 361 6.82 19.75 -7.16
CA GLY A 361 6.33 19.66 -5.79
C GLY A 361 6.58 20.94 -4.97
N ALA A 362 6.25 20.89 -3.68
CA ALA A 362 6.42 22.04 -2.78
C ALA A 362 7.85 22.04 -2.19
N CYS A 363 8.85 22.47 -2.98
CA CYS A 363 10.26 22.47 -2.60
C CYS A 363 10.94 23.86 -2.65
N SER A 364 10.19 24.93 -2.99
CA SER A 364 10.72 26.29 -3.14
C SER A 364 9.90 27.30 -2.35
N LEU A 365 9.68 27.01 -1.07
CA LEU A 365 8.89 27.86 -0.17
C LEU A 365 9.80 28.57 0.84
N PRO A 366 9.47 29.81 1.27
CA PRO A 366 10.24 30.55 2.26
C PRO A 366 10.20 29.87 3.62
N TYR A 367 11.36 29.64 4.21
CA TYR A 367 11.45 29.02 5.54
C TYR A 367 12.46 29.69 6.48
N ASP A 368 13.25 30.62 5.96
CA ASP A 368 14.34 31.28 6.68
C ASP A 368 13.85 32.42 7.60
N ASN A 369 14.77 32.96 8.40
CA ASN A 369 14.50 34.04 9.35
C ASN A 369 14.37 35.42 8.69
N ASN A 370 14.36 35.54 7.38
CA ASN A 370 14.41 36.82 6.68
C ASN A 370 13.01 37.41 6.45
N HIS A 371 11.96 36.62 6.62
CA HIS A 371 10.58 37.07 6.41
C HIS A 371 9.96 37.48 7.75
N VAL A 372 9.95 38.80 7.97
CA VAL A 372 9.55 39.38 9.26
C VAL A 372 8.47 40.46 9.12
N ALA A 373 7.60 40.55 10.13
CA ALA A 373 6.56 41.55 10.21
C ALA A 373 7.15 42.97 10.20
N LEU A 374 6.62 43.83 9.35
CA LEU A 374 7.01 45.24 9.22
C LEU A 374 6.39 46.11 10.32
N ALA A 375 5.35 45.65 11.00
CA ALA A 375 4.67 46.38 12.06
C ALA A 375 4.02 45.41 13.05
N ALA A 376 3.89 45.82 14.30
CA ALA A 376 3.07 45.15 15.29
C ALA A 376 1.58 45.38 15.03
N GLU A 377 0.78 44.31 15.17
CA GLU A 377 -0.69 44.34 15.11
C GLU A 377 -1.27 43.48 16.23
N THR A 378 -2.38 43.89 16.84
CA THR A 378 -3.01 43.17 17.95
C THR A 378 -4.37 42.60 17.53
N GLY A 379 -4.61 41.33 17.89
CA GLY A 379 -5.91 40.68 17.65
C GLY A 379 -6.24 40.49 16.19
N VAL A 380 -5.28 40.07 15.36
CA VAL A 380 -5.41 39.96 13.90
C VAL A 380 -5.10 38.56 13.41
N ASN A 381 -5.60 38.24 12.21
CA ASN A 381 -5.30 37.01 11.45
C ASN A 381 -4.52 37.35 10.17
N ARG A 382 -3.52 38.21 10.30
CA ARG A 382 -2.68 38.64 9.17
C ARG A 382 -1.31 39.12 9.64
N ILE A 383 -0.35 39.10 8.74
CA ILE A 383 0.98 39.68 8.93
C ILE A 383 1.30 40.62 7.75
N LEU A 384 1.93 41.73 8.03
CA LEU A 384 2.39 42.69 7.02
C LEU A 384 3.84 42.43 6.66
N LEU A 385 4.11 42.14 5.39
CA LEU A 385 5.44 41.89 4.84
C LEU A 385 5.79 42.90 3.74
N THR A 386 7.05 42.96 3.34
CA THR A 386 7.38 43.59 2.06
C THR A 386 6.79 42.76 0.91
N LYS A 387 6.48 43.40 -0.20
CA LYS A 387 5.95 42.71 -1.39
C LYS A 387 6.90 41.62 -1.91
N ALA A 388 8.21 41.85 -1.82
CA ALA A 388 9.24 40.90 -2.20
C ALA A 388 9.21 39.61 -1.33
N GLN A 389 9.07 39.78 -0.01
CA GLN A 389 8.92 38.64 0.90
C GLN A 389 7.61 37.88 0.65
N ALA A 390 6.49 38.60 0.52
CA ALA A 390 5.18 38.02 0.32
C ALA A 390 5.06 37.22 -1.00
N ALA A 391 5.84 37.56 -2.02
CA ALA A 391 5.84 36.87 -3.31
C ALA A 391 6.27 35.38 -3.23
N GLY A 392 6.93 34.98 -2.14
CA GLY A 392 7.28 33.57 -1.88
C GLY A 392 6.08 32.70 -1.46
N TYR A 393 5.02 33.30 -0.93
CA TYR A 393 3.87 32.58 -0.36
C TYR A 393 2.72 32.44 -1.36
N VAL A 394 1.87 31.44 -1.11
CA VAL A 394 0.66 31.18 -1.92
C VAL A 394 -0.53 30.85 -1.01
N VAL A 395 -1.75 31.12 -1.51
CA VAL A 395 -2.98 30.76 -0.79
C VAL A 395 -3.08 29.23 -0.65
N GLY A 396 -3.52 28.76 0.51
CA GLY A 396 -3.59 27.34 0.88
C GLY A 396 -2.33 26.79 1.55
N GLN A 397 -1.21 27.52 1.49
CA GLN A 397 0.06 27.11 2.09
C GLN A 397 -0.02 27.14 3.62
N THR A 398 0.61 26.16 4.27
CA THR A 398 0.78 26.12 5.73
C THR A 398 1.97 26.97 6.16
N VAL A 399 1.76 27.81 7.17
CA VAL A 399 2.79 28.66 7.80
C VAL A 399 2.72 28.60 9.31
N SER A 400 3.83 28.93 9.97
CA SER A 400 3.88 29.21 11.42
C SER A 400 4.52 30.56 11.66
N LEU A 401 4.19 31.19 12.79
CA LEU A 401 4.66 32.49 13.20
C LEU A 401 5.39 32.41 14.55
N ASP A 402 6.48 33.17 14.68
CA ASP A 402 7.34 33.14 15.85
C ASP A 402 7.88 34.53 16.19
N SER A 403 7.93 34.86 17.49
CA SER A 403 8.42 36.16 17.95
C SER A 403 9.94 36.30 17.95
N ASN A 404 10.68 35.19 17.95
CA ASN A 404 12.15 35.20 18.08
C ASN A 404 12.87 34.61 16.87
N ASN A 405 12.39 33.49 16.38
CA ASN A 405 12.87 32.79 15.21
C ASN A 405 11.77 31.85 14.72
N TYR A 406 11.82 31.36 13.50
CA TYR A 406 10.73 30.57 12.92
C TYR A 406 10.61 29.13 13.45
N TYR A 407 11.41 28.71 14.42
CA TYR A 407 11.41 27.33 14.95
C TYR A 407 10.49 27.12 16.16
N SER A 408 10.25 28.15 16.98
CA SER A 408 9.52 28.00 18.25
C SER A 408 8.01 28.00 18.07
N GLU A 409 7.50 28.53 16.95
CA GLU A 409 6.06 28.57 16.60
C GLU A 409 5.18 29.16 17.71
N ASN A 410 5.74 30.10 18.50
CA ASN A 410 5.15 30.58 19.75
C ASN A 410 4.07 31.65 19.59
N VAL A 411 3.90 32.23 18.39
CA VAL A 411 2.84 33.20 18.06
C VAL A 411 1.65 32.49 17.42
N ALA A 412 1.90 31.67 16.38
CA ALA A 412 0.86 30.87 15.75
C ALA A 412 1.48 29.62 15.10
N LYS A 413 0.94 28.46 15.42
CA LYS A 413 1.38 27.18 14.85
C LYS A 413 0.40 26.70 13.79
N ASN A 414 0.94 26.22 12.65
CA ASN A 414 0.17 25.57 11.58
C ASN A 414 -1.08 26.36 11.18
N ARG A 415 -0.89 27.47 10.48
CA ARG A 415 -1.94 28.31 9.91
C ARG A 415 -2.00 28.14 8.40
N ILE A 416 -3.18 28.14 7.83
CA ILE A 416 -3.37 28.09 6.37
C ILE A 416 -3.54 29.52 5.85
N ILE A 417 -2.75 29.90 4.84
CA ILE A 417 -2.90 31.19 4.18
C ILE A 417 -4.23 31.22 3.42
N THR A 418 -5.10 32.17 3.79
CA THR A 418 -6.45 32.30 3.22
C THR A 418 -6.52 33.38 2.13
N LYS A 419 -5.67 34.40 2.21
CA LYS A 419 -5.63 35.53 1.26
C LYS A 419 -4.26 36.20 1.27
N ILE A 420 -3.83 36.69 0.12
CA ILE A 420 -2.67 37.57 -0.05
C ILE A 420 -3.17 38.86 -0.74
N GLU A 421 -2.91 40.04 -0.14
CA GLU A 421 -3.48 41.31 -0.60
C GLU A 421 -2.47 42.43 -0.46
N ASP A 422 -2.25 43.16 -1.55
CA ASP A 422 -1.40 44.35 -1.54
C ASP A 422 -2.01 45.45 -0.67
N LYS A 423 -1.24 45.94 0.30
CA LYS A 423 -1.57 47.12 1.09
C LYS A 423 -1.11 48.39 0.37
N SER A 424 0.02 48.32 -0.31
CA SER A 424 0.62 49.41 -1.08
C SER A 424 1.47 48.84 -2.21
N THR A 425 2.20 49.68 -2.94
CA THR A 425 3.16 49.30 -3.97
C THR A 425 4.26 48.34 -3.43
N ASP A 426 4.64 48.52 -2.16
CA ASP A 426 5.81 47.87 -1.57
C ASP A 426 5.48 46.91 -0.42
N GLN A 427 4.20 46.88 0.02
CA GLN A 427 3.75 46.12 1.18
C GLN A 427 2.55 45.25 0.85
N THR A 428 2.54 44.01 1.42
CA THR A 428 1.48 43.03 1.20
C THR A 428 1.10 42.39 2.52
N TYR A 429 -0.21 42.24 2.76
CA TYR A 429 -0.74 41.41 3.85
C TYR A 429 -0.86 39.97 3.44
N ILE A 430 -0.40 39.08 4.33
CA ILE A 430 -0.72 37.66 4.29
C ILE A 430 -1.72 37.35 5.38
N TYR A 431 -2.94 36.95 5.00
CA TYR A 431 -4.01 36.55 5.90
C TYR A 431 -3.96 35.02 6.11
N PHE A 432 -4.26 34.57 7.34
CA PHE A 432 -4.27 33.16 7.69
C PHE A 432 -5.50 32.83 8.55
N ASP A 433 -5.83 31.55 8.63
CA ASP A 433 -6.96 31.01 9.38
C ASP A 433 -6.71 30.98 10.90
N GLY A 434 -7.70 30.46 11.64
CA GLY A 434 -7.63 30.19 13.07
C GLY A 434 -7.95 31.40 13.95
N ALA A 435 -7.66 31.33 15.25
CA ALA A 435 -7.89 32.39 16.20
C ALA A 435 -6.97 33.60 15.95
N ALA A 436 -7.48 34.78 16.19
CA ALA A 436 -6.71 36.05 16.12
C ALA A 436 -5.55 36.02 17.11
N VAL A 437 -4.40 36.54 16.70
CA VAL A 437 -3.17 36.60 17.49
C VAL A 437 -2.57 37.99 17.55
N ASN A 438 -1.66 38.21 18.46
CA ASN A 438 -0.87 39.44 18.50
C ASN A 438 0.44 39.20 17.72
N ILE A 439 0.67 40.03 16.72
CA ILE A 439 1.87 40.01 15.89
C ILE A 439 2.83 41.08 16.43
N PRO A 440 3.95 40.75 17.06
CA PRO A 440 4.98 41.73 17.41
C PRO A 440 5.70 42.24 16.15
N GLU A 441 6.28 43.42 16.22
CA GLU A 441 7.22 43.90 15.19
C GLU A 441 8.41 42.93 15.10
N GLY A 442 8.83 42.59 13.87
CA GLY A 442 9.88 41.58 13.67
C GLY A 442 9.43 40.13 13.88
N CYS A 443 8.13 39.88 14.06
CA CYS A 443 7.61 38.51 14.10
C CYS A 443 7.96 37.76 12.81
N HIS A 444 8.58 36.62 12.93
CA HIS A 444 8.93 35.76 11.81
C HIS A 444 7.73 34.99 11.28
N ILE A 445 7.65 34.81 9.98
CA ILE A 445 6.74 33.87 9.32
C ILE A 445 7.56 32.89 8.49
N GLY A 446 7.29 31.58 8.63
CA GLY A 446 7.96 30.53 7.88
C GLY A 446 6.98 29.48 7.38
N SER A 447 7.26 28.94 6.21
CA SER A 447 6.51 27.83 5.61
C SER A 447 6.62 26.57 6.46
N ARG A 448 5.56 25.77 6.42
CA ARG A 448 5.52 24.42 7.01
C ARG A 448 5.03 23.42 5.97
N PRO A 449 5.28 22.11 6.16
CA PRO A 449 4.68 21.10 5.29
C PRO A 449 3.18 21.35 5.14
N TRP A 450 2.70 21.23 3.90
CA TRP A 450 1.30 21.45 3.58
C TRP A 450 0.40 20.54 4.40
N VAL A 451 -0.76 21.02 4.77
CA VAL A 451 -1.80 20.20 5.41
C VAL A 451 -2.11 18.99 4.52
N ASN A 452 -2.24 17.81 5.13
CA ASN A 452 -2.59 16.58 4.43
C ASN A 452 -3.90 16.74 3.65
N GLY A 453 -3.95 16.26 2.42
CA GLY A 453 -5.12 16.39 1.54
C GLY A 453 -5.18 17.70 0.77
N ALA A 454 -4.21 18.60 0.92
CA ALA A 454 -4.18 19.85 0.17
C ALA A 454 -4.17 19.62 -1.36
N ALA A 455 -3.63 18.49 -1.82
CA ALA A 455 -3.60 18.12 -3.23
C ALA A 455 -4.81 17.29 -3.69
N ASP A 456 -5.77 16.96 -2.84
CA ASP A 456 -6.93 16.11 -3.18
C ASP A 456 -7.89 16.73 -4.22
N VAL A 457 -7.73 18.03 -4.52
CA VAL A 457 -8.49 18.74 -5.56
C VAL A 457 -7.98 18.47 -6.99
N VAL A 458 -6.87 17.75 -7.16
CA VAL A 458 -6.35 17.39 -8.48
C VAL A 458 -7.20 16.28 -9.09
N ALA A 459 -7.82 16.55 -10.25
CA ALA A 459 -8.69 15.60 -10.93
C ALA A 459 -7.94 14.51 -11.71
N ALA A 460 -6.65 14.70 -12.00
CA ALA A 460 -5.79 13.73 -12.70
C ALA A 460 -5.11 12.77 -11.71
N SER A 461 -4.67 11.61 -12.20
CA SER A 461 -3.93 10.62 -11.40
C SER A 461 -2.57 11.12 -10.89
N SER A 462 -1.98 12.12 -11.57
CA SER A 462 -0.74 12.77 -11.20
C SER A 462 -0.81 14.26 -11.50
N GLY A 463 -0.35 15.09 -10.58
CA GLY A 463 -0.31 16.53 -10.79
C GLY A 463 -0.45 17.37 -9.52
N SER A 464 -0.43 18.66 -9.69
CA SER A 464 -0.46 19.65 -8.62
C SER A 464 -1.75 20.48 -8.66
N THR A 465 -2.03 21.16 -7.55
CA THR A 465 -3.27 21.95 -7.38
C THR A 465 -3.42 23.10 -8.38
N VAL A 466 -2.33 23.78 -8.72
CA VAL A 466 -2.35 24.97 -9.57
C VAL A 466 -1.23 24.99 -10.60
N ASP A 467 -0.04 24.45 -10.25
CA ASP A 467 1.17 24.55 -11.06
C ASP A 467 2.13 23.40 -10.74
N ASN A 468 2.64 22.73 -11.75
CA ASN A 468 3.58 21.61 -11.61
C ASN A 468 5.06 22.04 -11.55
N THR A 469 5.39 23.30 -11.83
CA THR A 469 6.79 23.72 -12.10
C THR A 469 7.29 24.84 -11.20
N SER A 470 6.43 25.50 -10.41
CA SER A 470 6.82 26.62 -9.54
C SER A 470 7.58 26.20 -8.28
N GLY A 471 7.51 24.93 -7.88
CA GLY A 471 8.06 24.48 -6.61
C GLY A 471 7.26 24.90 -5.36
N LYS A 472 6.05 25.41 -5.53
CA LYS A 472 5.25 25.99 -4.43
C LYS A 472 4.09 25.12 -3.97
N TYR A 473 3.55 24.26 -4.84
CA TYR A 473 2.30 23.55 -4.60
C TYR A 473 2.52 22.06 -4.31
N PRO A 474 1.66 21.47 -3.43
CA PRO A 474 1.63 20.05 -3.21
C PRO A 474 1.10 19.32 -4.44
N PHE A 475 1.37 18.03 -4.56
CA PHE A 475 0.96 17.22 -5.69
C PHE A 475 0.55 15.82 -5.28
N ILE A 476 -0.18 15.15 -6.17
CA ILE A 476 -0.50 13.73 -6.07
C ILE A 476 0.29 12.97 -7.14
N TYR A 477 0.78 11.80 -6.79
CA TYR A 477 1.24 10.80 -7.72
C TYR A 477 0.53 9.48 -7.45
N ARG A 478 -0.41 9.14 -8.31
CA ARG A 478 -1.18 7.89 -8.29
C ARG A 478 -1.68 7.52 -6.90
N GLY A 479 -2.43 8.44 -6.32
CA GLY A 479 -3.04 8.32 -4.99
C GLY A 479 -2.16 8.79 -3.83
N LYS A 480 -0.83 8.83 -3.96
CA LYS A 480 0.06 9.30 -2.89
C LYS A 480 0.29 10.82 -2.98
N GLU A 481 0.04 11.54 -1.90
CA GLU A 481 0.32 12.96 -1.80
C GLU A 481 1.78 13.20 -1.45
N ASN A 482 2.46 14.08 -2.17
CA ASN A 482 3.84 14.52 -1.95
C ASN A 482 4.81 13.34 -1.68
N PRO A 483 5.01 12.39 -2.62
CA PRO A 483 6.00 11.32 -2.45
C PRO A 483 7.43 11.85 -2.32
N TYR A 484 7.68 13.08 -2.75
CA TYR A 484 8.90 13.86 -2.53
C TYR A 484 8.56 15.35 -2.36
N ALA A 485 9.55 16.20 -2.06
CA ALA A 485 9.41 17.60 -1.65
C ALA A 485 8.54 17.72 -0.38
N ASN A 486 8.06 18.91 -0.02
CA ASN A 486 7.19 19.17 1.12
C ASN A 486 7.80 18.84 2.50
N ALA A 487 8.33 17.64 2.72
CA ALA A 487 9.00 17.24 3.95
C ALA A 487 9.92 16.03 3.75
N TRP A 488 11.02 15.97 4.49
CA TRP A 488 11.84 14.78 4.61
C TRP A 488 11.07 13.65 5.29
N VAL A 489 11.05 12.47 4.69
CA VAL A 489 10.38 11.30 5.26
C VAL A 489 11.42 10.30 5.75
N ASN A 490 11.31 9.91 7.04
CA ASN A 490 12.14 8.86 7.62
C ASN A 490 11.89 7.52 6.93
N VAL A 491 12.97 6.83 6.52
CA VAL A 491 12.92 5.47 5.98
C VAL A 491 13.21 4.49 7.11
N ALA A 492 12.24 3.65 7.46
CA ALA A 492 12.24 2.92 8.73
C ALA A 492 13.12 1.67 8.75
N ASP A 493 13.44 1.11 7.59
CA ASP A 493 14.15 -0.16 7.45
C ASP A 493 15.61 -0.03 6.99
N VAL A 494 16.15 1.19 6.98
CA VAL A 494 17.56 1.42 6.59
C VAL A 494 18.27 2.38 7.54
N LEU A 495 19.57 2.14 7.74
CA LEU A 495 20.48 3.05 8.43
C LEU A 495 21.73 3.27 7.58
N ALA A 496 22.18 4.52 7.50
CA ALA A 496 23.46 4.84 6.90
C ALA A 496 24.56 4.75 7.97
N THR A 497 25.70 4.13 7.63
CA THR A 497 26.85 4.04 8.53
C THR A 497 28.09 4.63 7.90
N ARG A 498 28.92 5.27 8.74
CA ARG A 498 30.24 5.73 8.41
C ARG A 498 31.26 4.97 9.25
N GLU A 499 32.14 4.23 8.60
CA GLU A 499 33.14 3.35 9.21
C GLU A 499 34.57 3.83 8.90
N GLY A 500 35.51 3.51 9.78
CA GLY A 500 36.92 3.88 9.62
C GLY A 500 37.34 5.10 10.44
N SER A 501 38.35 5.83 9.99
CA SER A 501 38.92 7.00 10.65
C SER A 501 38.95 8.21 9.73
N GLU A 502 39.16 9.38 10.29
CA GLU A 502 39.30 10.62 9.54
C GLU A 502 40.27 10.49 8.36
N GLY A 503 39.86 10.96 7.18
CA GLY A 503 40.56 10.80 5.92
C GLY A 503 40.36 9.47 5.20
N ASN A 504 39.83 8.44 5.88
CA ASN A 504 39.61 7.09 5.30
C ASN A 504 38.21 6.53 5.62
N TYR A 505 37.22 7.39 5.74
CA TYR A 505 35.83 6.93 5.97
C TYR A 505 35.26 6.23 4.76
N LYS A 506 34.54 5.14 5.05
CA LYS A 506 33.69 4.40 4.11
C LYS A 506 32.23 4.48 4.53
N TYR A 507 31.34 4.55 3.57
CA TYR A 507 29.93 4.79 3.79
C TYR A 507 29.12 3.62 3.28
N TYR A 508 28.24 3.08 4.12
CA TYR A 508 27.43 1.92 3.79
C TYR A 508 25.98 2.12 4.16
N MET A 509 25.09 1.46 3.42
CA MET A 509 23.70 1.29 3.79
C MET A 509 23.52 -0.07 4.49
N ASN A 510 22.82 -0.06 5.61
CA ASN A 510 22.44 -1.25 6.35
C ASN A 510 20.93 -1.39 6.28
N TYR A 511 20.46 -2.51 5.77
CA TYR A 511 19.05 -2.82 5.59
C TYR A 511 18.55 -3.75 6.68
N LEU A 512 17.38 -3.48 7.22
CA LEU A 512 16.66 -4.28 8.22
C LEU A 512 15.52 -5.05 7.53
N PRO A 513 15.70 -6.34 7.20
CA PRO A 513 14.68 -7.11 6.48
C PRO A 513 13.35 -7.23 7.23
N ASP A 514 13.39 -7.19 8.55
CA ASP A 514 12.20 -7.11 9.39
C ASP A 514 12.17 -5.77 10.13
N PRO A 515 11.46 -4.75 9.59
CA PRO A 515 11.44 -3.40 10.15
C PRO A 515 10.80 -3.32 11.54
N THR A 516 10.06 -4.34 11.98
CA THR A 516 9.50 -4.41 13.34
C THR A 516 10.56 -4.58 14.41
N LYS A 517 11.75 -5.06 14.02
CA LYS A 517 12.92 -5.24 14.90
C LYS A 517 13.74 -3.97 15.10
N TYR A 518 13.31 -2.83 14.55
CA TYR A 518 14.00 -1.57 14.80
C TYR A 518 14.08 -1.26 16.31
N ALA A 519 15.30 -1.12 16.82
CA ALA A 519 15.58 -0.94 18.24
C ALA A 519 16.56 0.23 18.47
N GLY A 520 16.09 1.47 18.26
CA GLY A 520 16.79 2.66 18.72
C GLY A 520 18.03 3.10 17.91
N GLY A 521 18.10 2.81 16.61
CA GLY A 521 19.07 3.42 15.70
C GLY A 521 20.51 2.90 15.83
N THR A 522 20.70 1.72 16.40
CA THR A 522 21.96 0.98 16.33
C THR A 522 21.86 -0.07 15.25
N ALA A 523 22.85 -0.16 14.36
CA ALA A 523 22.93 -1.24 13.39
C ALA A 523 23.26 -2.55 14.13
N SER A 524 22.22 -3.26 14.59
CA SER A 524 22.33 -4.55 15.27
C SER A 524 22.65 -5.68 14.28
N SER A 525 22.83 -6.91 14.79
CA SER A 525 23.02 -8.10 13.97
C SER A 525 21.84 -8.44 13.05
N ASP A 526 20.65 -7.84 13.27
CA ASP A 526 19.48 -7.99 12.39
C ASP A 526 19.62 -7.21 11.07
N TYR A 527 20.54 -6.22 11.03
CA TYR A 527 20.80 -5.46 9.82
C TYR A 527 21.75 -6.18 8.87
N VAL A 528 21.46 -6.07 7.59
CA VAL A 528 22.29 -6.59 6.50
C VAL A 528 23.01 -5.42 5.85
N LYS A 529 24.33 -5.36 5.99
CA LYS A 529 25.17 -4.40 5.28
C LYS A 529 25.12 -4.70 3.79
N LEU A 530 24.80 -3.67 2.97
CA LEU A 530 24.74 -3.82 1.52
C LEU A 530 26.16 -3.93 0.91
N SER A 531 26.25 -4.55 -0.25
CA SER A 531 27.52 -4.92 -0.89
C SER A 531 28.23 -3.78 -1.62
N TYR A 532 27.62 -2.58 -1.69
CA TYR A 532 28.23 -1.42 -2.34
C TYR A 532 28.52 -0.30 -1.33
N GLU A 533 29.52 0.52 -1.65
CA GLU A 533 29.87 1.72 -0.90
C GLU A 533 29.06 2.91 -1.41
N MET A 534 28.51 3.72 -0.51
CA MET A 534 27.80 4.95 -0.84
C MET A 534 28.81 6.09 -1.13
N ALA A 535 28.36 7.12 -1.83
CA ALA A 535 29.16 8.32 -2.07
C ALA A 535 29.58 8.97 -0.73
N LYS A 536 30.84 9.38 -0.65
CA LYS A 536 31.42 10.04 0.54
C LYS A 536 31.15 11.54 0.58
N ASP A 537 30.93 12.15 -0.59
CA ASP A 537 30.72 13.59 -0.75
C ASP A 537 29.24 13.88 -1.01
N SER A 538 28.77 15.04 -0.55
CA SER A 538 27.46 15.55 -0.93
C SER A 538 27.48 16.05 -2.38
N GLY A 539 26.35 15.94 -3.07
CA GLY A 539 26.24 16.40 -4.45
C GLY A 539 25.06 15.82 -5.19
N TYR A 540 24.89 16.23 -6.44
CA TYR A 540 23.85 15.70 -7.30
C TYR A 540 24.13 14.24 -7.67
N VAL A 541 23.11 13.42 -7.56
CA VAL A 541 23.15 11.96 -7.79
C VAL A 541 23.48 11.67 -9.25
N LYS A 542 24.56 10.93 -9.46
CA LYS A 542 24.97 10.45 -10.78
C LYS A 542 24.67 8.97 -10.96
N GLU A 543 25.03 8.14 -9.97
CA GLU A 543 24.81 6.70 -10.02
C GLU A 543 24.23 6.19 -8.71
N LEU A 544 23.37 5.16 -8.82
CA LEU A 544 22.80 4.45 -7.68
C LEU A 544 23.44 3.06 -7.56
N GLY A 545 23.86 2.70 -6.35
CA GLY A 545 24.35 1.37 -6.05
C GLY A 545 23.24 0.32 -6.16
N LYS A 546 23.62 -0.94 -6.34
CA LYS A 546 22.69 -2.10 -6.39
C LYS A 546 23.29 -3.27 -5.61
N ASP A 547 22.53 -3.81 -4.67
CA ASP A 547 22.82 -5.10 -4.01
C ASP A 547 21.99 -6.20 -4.68
N LYS A 548 22.62 -7.33 -5.02
CA LYS A 548 21.92 -8.43 -5.69
C LYS A 548 20.86 -9.10 -4.80
N ARG A 549 21.01 -9.05 -3.47
CA ARG A 549 20.06 -9.64 -2.52
C ARG A 549 18.82 -8.75 -2.31
N TYR A 550 19.00 -7.43 -2.44
CA TYR A 550 17.98 -6.42 -2.20
C TYR A 550 18.01 -5.37 -3.32
N PRO A 551 17.63 -5.74 -4.55
CA PRO A 551 17.81 -4.90 -5.74
C PRO A 551 16.96 -3.63 -5.74
N PHE A 552 15.92 -3.55 -4.91
CA PHE A 552 15.07 -2.38 -4.70
C PHE A 552 15.68 -1.33 -3.76
N ILE A 553 16.80 -1.60 -3.08
CA ILE A 553 17.48 -0.60 -2.24
C ILE A 553 18.54 0.09 -3.09
N ARG A 554 18.19 1.25 -3.60
CA ARG A 554 18.99 2.02 -4.56
C ARG A 554 19.43 3.34 -3.92
N MET A 555 20.61 3.37 -3.36
CA MET A 555 21.19 4.56 -2.72
C MET A 555 22.33 5.12 -3.53
N THR A 556 22.64 6.40 -3.34
CA THR A 556 23.67 7.12 -4.08
C THR A 556 25.05 6.51 -3.87
N SER A 557 25.65 5.99 -4.93
CA SER A 557 27.02 5.46 -4.94
C SER A 557 28.02 6.43 -5.58
N VAL A 558 27.58 7.27 -6.52
CA VAL A 558 28.40 8.30 -7.15
C VAL A 558 27.63 9.61 -7.26
N VAL A 559 28.25 10.70 -6.84
CA VAL A 559 27.81 12.08 -7.09
C VAL A 559 28.64 12.69 -8.25
N GLY A 560 28.17 13.80 -8.83
CA GLY A 560 28.85 14.49 -9.94
C GLY A 560 27.91 14.88 -11.07
N GLY A 561 26.59 14.78 -10.83
CA GLY A 561 25.56 15.36 -11.66
C GLY A 561 25.39 16.87 -11.44
N SER A 562 24.27 17.40 -11.89
CA SER A 562 23.82 18.77 -11.66
C SER A 562 22.29 18.79 -11.49
N SER A 563 21.73 19.94 -11.19
CA SER A 563 20.27 20.14 -11.11
C SER A 563 19.50 19.89 -12.43
N THR A 564 20.17 19.51 -13.51
CA THR A 564 19.60 19.27 -14.84
C THR A 564 20.17 18.02 -15.53
N THR A 565 21.00 17.24 -14.84
CA THR A 565 21.65 16.05 -15.42
C THR A 565 21.49 14.85 -14.50
N TYR A 566 21.50 13.64 -15.09
CA TYR A 566 21.29 12.36 -14.41
C TYR A 566 19.94 12.35 -13.67
N TYR A 567 19.94 12.18 -12.33
CA TYR A 567 18.71 12.17 -11.51
C TYR A 567 18.26 13.57 -11.11
N ALA A 568 19.17 14.58 -11.19
CA ALA A 568 18.95 15.96 -10.74
C ALA A 568 18.59 16.09 -9.23
N ASP A 569 18.65 15.00 -8.49
CA ASP A 569 18.39 14.90 -7.05
C ASP A 569 19.68 15.06 -6.25
N TYR A 570 19.61 15.63 -5.05
CA TYR A 570 20.77 15.90 -4.24
C TYR A 570 20.91 14.92 -3.07
N TYR A 571 22.14 14.57 -2.72
CA TYR A 571 22.49 13.60 -1.70
C TYR A 571 23.40 14.22 -0.63
N TRP A 572 23.15 13.85 0.64
CA TRP A 572 23.99 14.20 1.79
C TRP A 572 24.45 12.92 2.51
N PRO A 573 25.78 12.69 2.62
CA PRO A 573 26.33 11.48 3.23
C PRO A 573 26.24 11.50 4.77
N ALA A 574 26.46 10.34 5.39
CA ALA A 574 26.49 10.21 6.84
C ALA A 574 27.64 11.00 7.48
N GLN A 575 27.33 11.84 8.47
CA GLN A 575 28.33 12.61 9.22
C GLN A 575 28.70 11.97 10.58
N SER A 576 27.95 10.98 11.03
CA SER A 576 28.17 10.21 12.25
C SER A 576 28.33 8.73 11.95
N ALA A 577 28.73 7.95 12.96
CA ALA A 577 28.90 6.50 12.84
C ALA A 577 27.62 5.79 12.39
N VAL A 578 26.45 6.25 12.88
CA VAL A 578 25.13 5.76 12.46
C VAL A 578 24.20 6.95 12.25
N CYS A 579 23.55 7.02 11.13
CA CYS A 579 22.59 8.05 10.76
C CYS A 579 21.28 7.47 10.28
N ALA A 580 20.18 8.19 10.54
CA ALA A 580 18.88 7.95 9.91
C ALA A 580 18.97 8.28 8.41
N VAL A 581 18.15 7.63 7.61
CA VAL A 581 17.99 7.93 6.20
C VAL A 581 16.64 8.63 6.01
N LEU A 582 16.69 9.82 5.42
CA LEU A 582 15.54 10.61 5.05
C LEU A 582 15.48 10.66 3.52
N ALA A 583 14.27 10.55 2.96
CA ALA A 583 14.06 10.53 1.53
C ALA A 583 13.12 11.67 1.08
N GLY A 584 13.26 12.07 -0.20
CA GLY A 584 12.31 12.92 -0.91
C GLY A 584 12.54 14.41 -0.80
N GLY A 585 13.20 14.89 0.22
CA GLY A 585 13.47 16.32 0.40
C GLY A 585 12.38 17.10 1.12
N SER A 586 12.68 18.34 1.47
CA SER A 586 11.84 19.26 2.21
C SER A 586 11.36 20.43 1.31
N LEU A 587 10.76 21.45 1.89
CA LEU A 587 10.13 22.54 1.15
C LEU A 587 11.07 23.71 0.77
N ASP A 588 12.36 23.61 1.05
CA ASP A 588 13.28 24.76 1.14
C ASP A 588 14.50 24.76 0.21
N ALA A 589 14.84 23.67 -0.46
CA ALA A 589 16.07 23.61 -1.24
C ALA A 589 15.91 23.54 -2.78
N GLY A 590 14.70 23.81 -3.26
CA GLY A 590 14.44 23.90 -4.70
C GLY A 590 14.59 22.57 -5.42
N ARG A 591 15.05 22.62 -6.68
CA ARG A 591 15.13 21.46 -7.58
C ARG A 591 16.09 20.33 -7.18
N GLY A 592 16.71 20.36 -6.02
CA GLY A 592 17.51 19.23 -5.55
C GLY A 592 16.69 18.10 -4.91
N TYR A 593 15.36 18.24 -4.78
CA TYR A 593 14.52 17.35 -3.98
C TYR A 593 13.53 16.53 -4.81
N GLY A 594 13.94 15.38 -5.26
CA GLY A 594 13.12 14.42 -5.98
C GLY A 594 13.16 13.02 -5.36
N PRO A 595 12.67 11.99 -6.05
CA PRO A 595 12.47 10.65 -5.50
C PRO A 595 13.77 9.92 -5.13
N ARG A 596 14.94 10.40 -5.63
CA ARG A 596 16.27 9.85 -5.30
C ARG A 596 17.09 10.80 -4.45
N SER A 597 16.48 11.82 -3.87
CA SER A 597 17.12 12.67 -2.88
C SER A 597 17.15 11.98 -1.52
N PHE A 598 18.35 11.88 -0.94
CA PHE A 598 18.56 11.26 0.36
C PHE A 598 19.41 12.14 1.25
N TYR A 599 18.97 12.30 2.49
CA TYR A 599 19.68 12.97 3.56
C TYR A 599 20.05 11.96 4.64
N CYS A 600 21.35 11.70 4.79
CA CYS A 600 21.89 10.71 5.72
C CYS A 600 22.73 11.36 6.85
N ASP A 601 22.58 12.66 7.10
CA ASP A 601 23.45 13.42 8.00
C ASP A 601 22.95 13.47 9.47
N GLY A 602 21.74 13.04 9.75
CA GLY A 602 21.16 13.13 11.09
C GLY A 602 21.21 11.84 11.89
N ALA A 603 21.55 11.92 13.20
CA ALA A 603 21.40 10.76 14.08
C ALA A 603 19.94 10.29 14.12
N PRO A 604 19.68 8.97 14.37
CA PRO A 604 18.32 8.43 14.46
C PRO A 604 17.46 9.06 15.57
N SER A 605 18.08 9.73 16.54
CA SER A 605 17.42 10.51 17.62
C SER A 605 17.16 11.97 17.26
N THR A 606 17.63 12.44 16.09
CA THR A 606 17.48 13.85 15.71
C THR A 606 16.06 14.13 15.21
N SER A 607 15.32 14.98 15.93
CA SER A 607 14.04 15.52 15.51
C SER A 607 14.22 16.92 14.96
N TYR A 608 13.54 17.24 13.86
CA TYR A 608 13.56 18.56 13.27
C TYR A 608 12.22 18.87 12.60
N TRP A 609 11.88 20.16 12.47
CA TRP A 609 10.56 20.62 12.01
C TRP A 609 10.13 20.09 10.63
N ASP A 610 11.05 19.67 9.80
CA ASP A 610 10.82 19.17 8.44
C ASP A 610 10.90 17.63 8.31
N ARG A 611 11.15 16.88 9.41
CA ARG A 611 11.27 15.42 9.44
C ARG A 611 9.97 14.74 9.81
N ARG A 612 9.41 14.02 8.88
CA ARG A 612 8.10 13.38 8.97
C ARG A 612 8.21 11.86 8.86
N ALA A 613 7.05 11.20 8.94
CA ALA A 613 6.90 9.78 8.62
C ALA A 613 5.69 9.56 7.69
N ARG A 614 5.67 8.39 7.08
CA ARG A 614 4.50 7.74 6.46
C ARG A 614 4.36 6.36 7.06
N LEU A 615 3.14 5.81 7.06
CA LEU A 615 2.92 4.40 7.42
C LEU A 615 3.20 3.49 6.21
N SER A 616 3.62 2.25 6.50
CA SER A 616 3.82 1.20 5.51
C SER A 616 3.30 -0.16 6.01
#